data_97fff13a8687f773d865e86b675d0a5f
#
_entry.id   97fff13a8687f773d865e86b675d0a5f
#
_cell.length_a   1.000
_cell.length_b   1.000
_cell.length_c   1.000
_cell.angle_alpha   90.00
_cell.angle_beta   90.00
_cell.angle_gamma   90.00
#
_symmetry.space_group_name_H-M   'P 1'
#
loop_
_entity.id
_entity.type
_entity.pdbx_description
1 polymer ?
#
loop_
_entity_poly.entity_id
_entity_poly.type
_entity_poly.pdbx_seq_one_letter_code
_entity_poly.pdbx_strand_id
1 'polypeptide(L)'
;YFDAIEITECTDDEERNAVKKILEQSHMKVCYGAQPRLLGPKLNPNDIDEKGRKAAENTLLEAIDEAEYLGAKGIAFLAGKWEEKTKEQAYEQLLKTTRNLCDYAAKKDMMVELEVFDFDMDKAALIGPAPYAAKFAADMRTTHNNFGLLVDLSHFPTTYETSKFVIQILKPYITHLHFGNAVVKKGCQAYGDKHPRMGYPESANDVKELVEYLTVLKEENFFNSEEPLVLSMEVTLIGDEDEEIVLANTKRVLNRAWALVED
;
A
#
# COMPACT_ATOMS: atom_id res chain seq x y z
N TYR A 1 21.69 -2.78 -0.65
CA TYR A 1 20.77 -3.63 0.13
C TYR A 1 19.33 -3.51 -0.39
N PHE A 2 18.92 -2.31 -0.77
CA PHE A 2 17.61 -2.07 -1.35
C PHE A 2 17.71 -1.85 -2.85
N ASP A 3 16.85 -2.51 -3.62
CA ASP A 3 16.75 -2.37 -5.07
C ASP A 3 15.55 -1.52 -5.50
N ALA A 4 14.67 -1.18 -4.55
CA ALA A 4 13.52 -0.30 -4.73
C ALA A 4 13.43 0.74 -3.62
N ILE A 5 12.77 1.85 -3.93
CA ILE A 5 12.40 2.89 -2.97
C ILE A 5 10.96 3.32 -3.24
N GLU A 6 10.22 3.55 -2.19
CA GLU A 6 8.89 4.12 -2.25
C GLU A 6 8.91 5.55 -1.74
N ILE A 7 8.41 6.47 -2.53
CA ILE A 7 8.39 7.90 -2.27
C ILE A 7 6.95 8.40 -2.26
N THR A 8 6.74 9.56 -1.72
CA THR A 8 5.44 10.25 -1.71
C THR A 8 5.58 11.65 -2.30
N GLU A 9 4.55 12.48 -2.13
CA GLU A 9 4.52 13.85 -2.65
C GLU A 9 5.72 14.69 -2.17
N CYS A 10 6.25 15.47 -3.08
CA CYS A 10 7.24 16.51 -2.77
C CYS A 10 6.53 17.82 -2.44
N THR A 11 7.07 18.58 -1.49
CA THR A 11 6.44 19.81 -0.98
C THR A 11 6.49 20.97 -1.99
N ASP A 12 7.52 20.98 -2.83
CA ASP A 12 7.74 22.01 -3.85
C ASP A 12 8.61 21.51 -5.02
N ASP A 13 8.81 22.35 -6.01
CA ASP A 13 9.60 22.05 -7.21
C ASP A 13 11.10 21.89 -6.92
N GLU A 14 11.65 22.54 -5.90
CA GLU A 14 13.06 22.42 -5.54
C GLU A 14 13.33 21.03 -4.96
N GLU A 15 12.51 20.61 -4.01
CA GLU A 15 12.55 19.26 -3.44
C GLU A 15 12.34 18.20 -4.52
N ARG A 16 11.33 18.35 -5.37
CA ARG A 16 11.03 17.42 -6.46
C ARG A 16 12.22 17.24 -7.42
N ASN A 17 12.88 18.33 -7.78
CA ASN A 17 14.06 18.28 -8.64
C ASN A 17 15.26 17.64 -7.94
N ALA A 18 15.44 17.89 -6.64
CA ALA A 18 16.51 17.28 -5.85
C ALA A 18 16.29 15.76 -5.71
N VAL A 19 15.07 15.34 -5.37
CA VAL A 19 14.67 13.91 -5.28
C VAL A 19 14.90 13.23 -6.62
N LYS A 20 14.41 13.79 -7.73
CA LYS A 20 14.61 13.23 -9.06
C LYS A 20 16.09 12.96 -9.36
N LYS A 21 16.93 13.94 -9.09
CA LYS A 21 18.38 13.81 -9.32
C LYS A 21 19.02 12.69 -8.50
N ILE A 22 18.56 12.47 -7.27
CA ILE A 22 19.00 11.36 -6.42
C ILE A 22 18.54 10.02 -7.00
N LEU A 23 17.26 9.94 -7.38
CA LEU A 23 16.66 8.73 -7.94
C LEU A 23 17.35 8.29 -9.25
N GLU A 24 17.62 9.24 -10.16
CA GLU A 24 18.33 8.97 -11.41
C GLU A 24 19.75 8.39 -11.20
N GLN A 25 20.39 8.71 -10.09
CA GLN A 25 21.72 8.21 -9.74
C GLN A 25 21.69 6.91 -8.93
N SER A 26 20.58 6.59 -8.29
CA SER A 26 20.45 5.47 -7.34
C SER A 26 20.37 4.11 -8.03
N HIS A 27 19.94 4.07 -9.29
CA HIS A 27 19.61 2.84 -10.02
C HIS A 27 18.56 1.96 -9.34
N MET A 28 17.71 2.57 -8.51
CA MET A 28 16.63 1.88 -7.80
C MET A 28 15.34 1.92 -8.59
N LYS A 29 14.50 0.89 -8.44
CA LYS A 29 13.10 0.94 -8.88
C LYS A 29 12.34 1.93 -7.99
N VAL A 30 11.62 2.86 -8.61
CA VAL A 30 10.85 3.88 -7.89
C VAL A 30 9.39 3.48 -7.85
N CYS A 31 8.80 3.47 -6.67
CA CYS A 31 7.37 3.35 -6.42
C CYS A 31 6.83 4.66 -5.82
N TYR A 32 5.54 4.93 -5.96
CA TYR A 32 4.95 6.18 -5.49
C TYR A 32 3.68 5.92 -4.67
N GLY A 33 3.74 6.29 -3.38
CA GLY A 33 2.60 6.24 -2.46
C GLY A 33 1.82 7.56 -2.49
N ALA A 34 0.61 7.56 -3.03
CA ALA A 34 -0.27 8.73 -3.07
C ALA A 34 -1.23 8.82 -1.86
N GLN A 35 -1.13 7.90 -0.89
CA GLN A 35 -1.98 7.88 0.31
C GLN A 35 -1.95 9.21 1.09
N PRO A 36 -0.78 9.86 1.32
CA PRO A 36 -0.72 11.15 2.03
C PRO A 36 -1.54 12.25 1.37
N ARG A 37 -1.63 12.28 0.02
CA ARG A 37 -2.44 13.25 -0.74
C ARG A 37 -3.94 13.15 -0.45
N LEU A 38 -4.40 12.01 0.02
CA LEU A 38 -5.79 11.81 0.45
C LEU A 38 -5.95 12.01 1.95
N LEU A 39 -5.04 11.44 2.74
CA LEU A 39 -5.13 11.41 4.21
C LEU A 39 -4.92 12.80 4.83
N GLY A 40 -3.94 13.57 4.36
CA GLY A 40 -3.65 14.91 4.87
C GLY A 40 -4.84 15.86 4.75
N PRO A 41 -5.36 16.12 3.55
CA PRO A 41 -6.52 17.00 3.34
C PRO A 41 -7.87 16.31 3.60
N LYS A 42 -7.89 15.01 3.99
CA LYS A 42 -9.10 14.21 4.25
C LYS A 42 -10.02 14.08 3.03
N LEU A 43 -9.43 13.88 1.88
CA LEU A 43 -10.15 13.64 0.63
C LEU A 43 -10.61 12.19 0.54
N ASN A 44 -11.76 11.99 -0.11
CA ASN A 44 -12.38 10.66 -0.22
C ASN A 44 -12.63 10.30 -1.69
N PRO A 45 -11.88 9.34 -2.28
CA PRO A 45 -12.05 8.95 -3.68
C PRO A 45 -13.38 8.20 -3.95
N ASN A 46 -14.07 7.76 -2.91
CA ASN A 46 -15.39 7.15 -2.98
C ASN A 46 -16.50 8.04 -2.39
N ASP A 47 -16.26 9.35 -2.29
CA ASP A 47 -17.26 10.28 -1.79
C ASP A 47 -18.55 10.21 -2.64
N ILE A 48 -19.70 10.12 -1.97
CA ILE A 48 -21.00 10.13 -2.64
C ILE A 48 -21.36 11.52 -3.19
N ASP A 49 -20.77 12.60 -2.63
CA ASP A 49 -20.79 13.92 -3.24
C ASP A 49 -19.75 14.00 -4.37
N GLU A 50 -20.23 14.25 -5.57
CA GLU A 50 -19.39 14.32 -6.77
C GLU A 50 -18.30 15.40 -6.68
N LYS A 51 -18.53 16.49 -5.95
CA LYS A 51 -17.51 17.53 -5.74
C LYS A 51 -16.38 17.02 -4.87
N GLY A 52 -16.68 16.31 -3.78
CA GLY A 52 -15.69 15.68 -2.90
C GLY A 52 -14.91 14.60 -3.64
N ARG A 53 -15.61 13.71 -4.35
CA ARG A 53 -14.99 12.67 -5.17
C ARG A 53 -14.02 13.24 -6.20
N LYS A 54 -14.46 14.30 -6.93
CA LYS A 54 -13.60 14.95 -7.93
C LYS A 54 -12.38 15.65 -7.34
N ALA A 55 -12.48 16.20 -6.15
CA ALA A 55 -11.32 16.76 -5.46
C ALA A 55 -10.26 15.67 -5.18
N ALA A 56 -10.70 14.50 -4.70
CA ALA A 56 -9.81 13.34 -4.52
C ALA A 56 -9.26 12.80 -5.85
N GLU A 57 -10.08 12.69 -6.89
CA GLU A 57 -9.64 12.29 -8.22
C GLU A 57 -8.54 13.21 -8.76
N ASN A 58 -8.74 14.52 -8.66
CA ASN A 58 -7.79 15.50 -9.20
C ASN A 58 -6.41 15.41 -8.53
N THR A 59 -6.34 15.31 -7.19
CA THR A 59 -5.05 15.18 -6.51
C THR A 59 -4.35 13.87 -6.86
N LEU A 60 -5.10 12.79 -7.15
CA LEU A 60 -4.52 11.52 -7.62
C LEU A 60 -4.05 11.61 -9.09
N LEU A 61 -4.70 12.39 -9.94
CA LEU A 61 -4.20 12.67 -11.29
C LEU A 61 -2.88 13.47 -11.24
N GLU A 62 -2.78 14.45 -10.33
CA GLU A 62 -1.52 15.19 -10.07
C GLU A 62 -0.44 14.25 -9.53
N ALA A 63 -0.81 13.26 -8.69
CA ALA A 63 0.10 12.22 -8.21
C ALA A 63 0.67 11.38 -9.36
N ILE A 64 -0.14 11.03 -10.36
CA ILE A 64 0.33 10.30 -11.54
C ILE A 64 1.36 11.14 -12.33
N ASP A 65 1.13 12.45 -12.49
CA ASP A 65 2.08 13.33 -13.17
C ASP A 65 3.40 13.47 -12.40
N GLU A 66 3.34 13.61 -11.09
CA GLU A 66 4.55 13.67 -10.25
C GLU A 66 5.30 12.33 -10.24
N ALA A 67 4.58 11.22 -10.10
CA ALA A 67 5.15 9.88 -10.13
C ALA A 67 5.89 9.61 -11.45
N GLU A 68 5.28 9.95 -12.60
CA GLU A 68 5.94 9.87 -13.91
C GLU A 68 7.21 10.73 -13.96
N TYR A 69 7.14 11.97 -13.49
CA TYR A 69 8.29 12.88 -13.45
C TYR A 69 9.45 12.32 -12.63
N LEU A 70 9.15 11.65 -11.51
CA LEU A 70 10.13 11.04 -10.61
C LEU A 70 10.59 9.64 -11.06
N GLY A 71 10.03 9.11 -12.16
CA GLY A 71 10.43 7.83 -12.76
C GLY A 71 9.71 6.62 -12.20
N ALA A 72 8.67 6.80 -11.38
CA ALA A 72 7.83 5.69 -10.93
C ALA A 72 6.98 5.13 -12.07
N LYS A 73 6.63 3.84 -11.99
CA LYS A 73 5.84 3.12 -12.99
C LYS A 73 4.38 2.92 -12.57
N GLY A 74 3.96 3.55 -11.49
CA GLY A 74 2.60 3.50 -10.97
C GLY A 74 2.44 4.36 -9.73
N ILE A 75 1.20 4.46 -9.27
CA ILE A 75 0.85 5.06 -7.98
C ILE A 75 0.05 4.06 -7.15
N ALA A 76 0.26 4.09 -5.84
CA ALA A 76 -0.59 3.42 -4.87
C ALA A 76 -1.47 4.44 -4.14
N PHE A 77 -2.73 4.10 -3.89
CA PHE A 77 -3.68 4.92 -3.14
C PHE A 77 -4.63 4.04 -2.33
N LEU A 78 -5.42 4.63 -1.43
CA LEU A 78 -6.39 3.91 -0.61
C LEU A 78 -7.83 4.34 -0.91
N ALA A 79 -8.79 3.45 -0.63
CA ALA A 79 -10.19 3.83 -0.57
C ALA A 79 -10.46 4.73 0.65
N GLY A 80 -11.44 5.61 0.54
CA GLY A 80 -11.85 6.48 1.64
C GLY A 80 -12.87 5.82 2.57
N LYS A 81 -13.31 6.58 3.56
CA LYS A 81 -14.34 6.16 4.53
C LYS A 81 -15.67 5.90 3.85
N TRP A 82 -16.50 5.11 4.50
CA TRP A 82 -17.80 4.69 4.01
C TRP A 82 -18.84 4.61 5.13
N GLU A 83 -20.12 4.55 4.74
CA GLU A 83 -21.25 4.31 5.63
C GLU A 83 -22.09 3.16 5.08
N GLU A 84 -22.62 2.30 5.95
CA GLU A 84 -23.41 1.13 5.55
C GLU A 84 -24.57 1.48 4.61
N LYS A 85 -25.27 2.59 4.89
CA LYS A 85 -26.44 3.03 4.11
C LYS A 85 -26.11 3.45 2.67
N THR A 86 -24.88 3.85 2.41
CA THR A 86 -24.40 4.39 1.13
C THR A 86 -23.27 3.58 0.52
N LYS A 87 -23.02 2.37 1.07
CA LYS A 87 -21.90 1.52 0.68
C LYS A 87 -21.83 1.24 -0.82
N GLU A 88 -22.97 0.85 -1.41
CA GLU A 88 -23.02 0.58 -2.86
C GLU A 88 -22.77 1.84 -3.70
N GLN A 89 -23.28 2.99 -3.27
CA GLN A 89 -22.99 4.26 -3.93
C GLN A 89 -21.49 4.61 -3.84
N ALA A 90 -20.90 4.46 -2.66
CA ALA A 90 -19.47 4.69 -2.45
C ALA A 90 -18.62 3.73 -3.31
N TYR A 91 -19.06 2.48 -3.44
CA TYR A 91 -18.40 1.50 -4.30
C TYR A 91 -18.40 1.92 -5.78
N GLU A 92 -19.54 2.35 -6.31
CA GLU A 92 -19.65 2.84 -7.68
C GLU A 92 -18.82 4.12 -7.91
N GLN A 93 -18.77 5.01 -6.91
CA GLN A 93 -17.93 6.20 -6.98
C GLN A 93 -16.44 5.85 -6.99
N LEU A 94 -16.02 4.86 -6.19
CA LEU A 94 -14.64 4.38 -6.22
C LEU A 94 -14.29 3.75 -7.55
N LEU A 95 -15.17 2.91 -8.11
CA LEU A 95 -14.98 2.34 -9.46
C LEU A 95 -14.80 3.44 -10.50
N LYS A 96 -15.63 4.48 -10.45
CA LYS A 96 -15.55 5.63 -11.37
C LYS A 96 -14.23 6.36 -11.24
N THR A 97 -13.82 6.69 -10.03
CA THR A 97 -12.53 7.35 -9.76
C THR A 97 -11.37 6.49 -10.27
N THR A 98 -11.34 5.22 -9.88
CA THR A 98 -10.24 4.31 -10.24
C THR A 98 -10.14 4.10 -11.74
N ARG A 99 -11.27 3.97 -12.46
CA ARG A 99 -11.27 3.88 -13.94
C ARG A 99 -10.68 5.12 -14.59
N ASN A 100 -11.06 6.32 -14.11
CA ASN A 100 -10.50 7.57 -14.64
C ASN A 100 -8.97 7.67 -14.40
N LEU A 101 -8.51 7.23 -13.23
CA LEU A 101 -7.07 7.15 -12.93
C LEU A 101 -6.36 6.15 -13.87
N CYS A 102 -6.92 4.97 -14.06
CA CYS A 102 -6.37 3.96 -14.95
C CYS A 102 -6.31 4.44 -16.41
N ASP A 103 -7.37 5.09 -16.91
CA ASP A 103 -7.41 5.69 -18.25
C ASP A 103 -6.33 6.76 -18.44
N TYR A 104 -6.07 7.54 -17.39
CA TYR A 104 -5.02 8.57 -17.41
C TYR A 104 -3.62 7.96 -17.34
N ALA A 105 -3.41 7.05 -16.41
CA ALA A 105 -2.14 6.36 -16.20
C ALA A 105 -1.73 5.48 -17.40
N ALA A 106 -2.69 4.88 -18.10
CA ALA A 106 -2.43 4.08 -19.32
C ALA A 106 -1.75 4.89 -20.42
N LYS A 107 -2.01 6.21 -20.52
CA LYS A 107 -1.36 7.10 -21.51
C LYS A 107 0.13 7.30 -21.23
N LYS A 108 0.57 6.95 -20.01
CA LYS A 108 1.92 7.11 -19.50
C LYS A 108 2.61 5.76 -19.24
N ASP A 109 1.96 4.65 -19.64
CA ASP A 109 2.42 3.28 -19.34
C ASP A 109 2.62 3.03 -17.85
N MET A 110 1.65 3.46 -17.03
CA MET A 110 1.70 3.40 -15.58
C MET A 110 0.57 2.53 -15.01
N MET A 111 0.87 1.89 -13.88
CA MET A 111 -0.08 1.13 -13.07
C MET A 111 -0.81 2.03 -12.08
N VAL A 112 -2.00 1.60 -11.69
CA VAL A 112 -2.76 2.17 -10.57
C VAL A 112 -3.03 1.05 -9.58
N GLU A 113 -2.60 1.21 -8.35
CA GLU A 113 -2.67 0.19 -7.30
C GLU A 113 -3.56 0.68 -6.16
N LEU A 114 -4.53 -0.13 -5.76
CA LEU A 114 -5.33 0.13 -4.58
C LEU A 114 -4.77 -0.66 -3.41
N GLU A 115 -4.43 0.02 -2.34
CA GLU A 115 -4.01 -0.62 -1.10
C GLU A 115 -5.22 -1.05 -0.26
N VAL A 116 -5.13 -2.26 0.28
CA VAL A 116 -6.18 -2.89 1.10
C VAL A 116 -5.96 -2.56 2.57
N PHE A 117 -6.86 -1.76 3.16
CA PHE A 117 -6.77 -1.27 4.54
C PHE A 117 -7.82 -1.89 5.49
N ASP A 118 -7.74 -1.52 6.77
CA ASP A 118 -8.78 -1.82 7.75
C ASP A 118 -10.12 -1.17 7.38
N PHE A 119 -11.20 -1.84 7.72
CA PHE A 119 -12.55 -1.39 7.39
C PHE A 119 -13.32 -0.81 8.60
N ASP A 120 -12.82 -0.97 9.83
CA ASP A 120 -13.54 -0.58 11.06
C ASP A 120 -12.65 -0.08 12.21
N MET A 121 -11.32 -0.03 12.04
CA MET A 121 -10.40 0.25 13.13
C MET A 121 -9.86 1.69 13.12
N ASP A 122 -9.10 2.06 12.10
CA ASP A 122 -8.39 3.35 12.00
C ASP A 122 -8.74 4.09 10.72
N LYS A 123 -8.33 3.58 9.57
CA LYS A 123 -8.69 4.18 8.28
C LYS A 123 -10.17 3.99 7.98
N ALA A 124 -10.76 2.88 8.43
CA ALA A 124 -12.14 2.50 8.17
C ALA A 124 -12.49 2.67 6.68
N ALA A 125 -11.61 2.13 5.83
CA ALA A 125 -11.67 2.26 4.39
C ALA A 125 -12.75 1.36 3.78
N LEU A 126 -13.35 1.80 2.67
CA LEU A 126 -14.39 1.03 1.97
C LEU A 126 -13.88 -0.34 1.50
N ILE A 127 -12.64 -0.41 1.02
CA ILE A 127 -12.02 -1.66 0.59
C ILE A 127 -11.12 -2.17 1.71
N GLY A 128 -11.64 -3.14 2.46
CA GLY A 128 -11.03 -3.73 3.62
C GLY A 128 -10.73 -5.22 3.47
N PRO A 129 -11.63 -6.16 3.83
CA PRO A 129 -11.28 -7.59 3.81
C PRO A 129 -11.05 -8.12 2.41
N ALA A 130 -10.16 -9.13 2.33
CA ALA A 130 -9.69 -9.71 1.07
C ALA A 130 -10.80 -10.12 0.09
N PRO A 131 -11.92 -10.74 0.49
CA PRO A 131 -12.98 -11.08 -0.46
C PRO A 131 -13.63 -9.86 -1.14
N TYR A 132 -13.74 -8.74 -0.40
CA TYR A 132 -14.29 -7.51 -0.96
C TYR A 132 -13.29 -6.78 -1.86
N ALA A 133 -12.01 -6.81 -1.49
CA ALA A 133 -10.93 -6.31 -2.33
C ALA A 133 -10.80 -7.12 -3.63
N ALA A 134 -10.93 -8.46 -3.56
CA ALA A 134 -10.95 -9.32 -4.75
C ALA A 134 -12.12 -8.99 -5.68
N LYS A 135 -13.32 -8.74 -5.12
CA LYS A 135 -14.48 -8.31 -5.91
C LYS A 135 -14.18 -6.99 -6.64
N PHE A 136 -13.67 -6.00 -5.94
CA PHE A 136 -13.33 -4.71 -6.54
C PHE A 136 -12.28 -4.84 -7.65
N ALA A 137 -11.23 -5.61 -7.39
CA ALA A 137 -10.18 -5.85 -8.38
C ALA A 137 -10.69 -6.62 -9.61
N ALA A 138 -11.59 -7.59 -9.42
CA ALA A 138 -12.25 -8.30 -10.52
C ALA A 138 -13.06 -7.32 -11.37
N ASP A 139 -13.88 -6.47 -10.75
CA ASP A 139 -14.69 -5.48 -11.47
C ASP A 139 -13.81 -4.47 -12.24
N MET A 140 -12.70 -4.03 -11.66
CA MET A 140 -11.72 -3.16 -12.33
C MET A 140 -11.04 -3.86 -13.53
N ARG A 141 -10.58 -5.10 -13.34
CA ARG A 141 -9.86 -5.88 -14.37
C ARG A 141 -10.72 -6.28 -15.56
N THR A 142 -12.06 -6.13 -15.50
CA THR A 142 -12.92 -6.30 -16.66
C THR A 142 -12.63 -5.29 -17.78
N THR A 143 -12.06 -4.14 -17.43
CA THR A 143 -11.83 -3.04 -18.38
C THR A 143 -10.42 -2.45 -18.35
N HIS A 144 -9.67 -2.62 -17.26
CA HIS A 144 -8.36 -1.97 -17.06
C HIS A 144 -7.29 -2.97 -16.59
N ASN A 145 -6.41 -3.37 -17.51
CA ASN A 145 -5.31 -4.29 -17.18
C ASN A 145 -4.18 -3.63 -16.36
N ASN A 146 -4.13 -2.30 -16.36
CA ASN A 146 -3.18 -1.50 -15.60
C ASN A 146 -3.67 -1.16 -14.18
N PHE A 147 -4.58 -1.97 -13.62
CA PHE A 147 -5.01 -1.93 -12.23
C PHE A 147 -4.45 -3.11 -11.46
N GLY A 148 -4.05 -2.89 -10.21
CA GLY A 148 -3.61 -3.93 -9.29
C GLY A 148 -3.95 -3.63 -7.83
N LEU A 149 -3.57 -4.55 -6.94
CA LEU A 149 -3.68 -4.36 -5.50
C LEU A 149 -2.29 -4.30 -4.88
N LEU A 150 -2.13 -3.37 -3.95
CA LEU A 150 -1.06 -3.35 -2.97
C LEU A 150 -1.56 -4.04 -1.70
N VAL A 151 -0.79 -4.99 -1.18
CA VAL A 151 -1.16 -5.80 -0.02
C VAL A 151 -0.05 -5.75 1.02
N ASP A 152 -0.39 -5.28 2.22
CA ASP A 152 0.53 -5.13 3.35
C ASP A 152 0.21 -6.12 4.47
N LEU A 153 1.26 -6.79 4.95
CA LEU A 153 1.19 -7.65 6.13
C LEU A 153 0.68 -6.92 7.38
N SER A 154 0.96 -5.61 7.52
CA SER A 154 0.50 -4.82 8.68
C SER A 154 -1.02 -4.73 8.79
N HIS A 155 -1.73 -4.86 7.66
CA HIS A 155 -3.17 -4.75 7.62
C HIS A 155 -3.91 -6.06 7.92
N PHE A 156 -3.26 -7.22 7.89
CA PHE A 156 -3.93 -8.50 8.17
C PHE A 156 -4.49 -8.59 9.59
N PRO A 157 -3.74 -8.17 10.65
CA PRO A 157 -4.32 -8.13 11.98
C PRO A 157 -5.48 -7.13 12.11
N THR A 158 -5.48 -6.05 11.33
CA THR A 158 -6.51 -5.01 11.37
C THR A 158 -7.75 -5.37 10.57
N THR A 159 -7.64 -6.31 9.62
CA THR A 159 -8.77 -6.92 8.89
C THR A 159 -9.20 -8.26 9.47
N TYR A 160 -8.52 -8.73 10.55
CA TYR A 160 -8.79 -10.00 11.23
C TYR A 160 -8.53 -11.23 10.34
N GLU A 161 -7.59 -11.12 9.42
CA GLU A 161 -7.28 -12.13 8.41
C GLU A 161 -5.86 -12.70 8.59
N THR A 162 -5.60 -13.86 7.98
CA THR A 162 -4.28 -14.50 7.99
C THR A 162 -3.56 -14.32 6.66
N SER A 163 -2.23 -14.36 6.66
CA SER A 163 -1.40 -14.27 5.44
C SER A 163 -1.87 -15.24 4.36
N LYS A 164 -2.09 -16.50 4.72
CA LYS A 164 -2.53 -17.52 3.77
C LYS A 164 -3.87 -17.18 3.12
N PHE A 165 -4.85 -16.78 3.92
CA PHE A 165 -6.18 -16.44 3.42
C PHE A 165 -6.13 -15.24 2.45
N VAL A 166 -5.46 -14.14 2.86
CA VAL A 166 -5.37 -12.92 2.05
C VAL A 166 -4.63 -13.19 0.74
N ILE A 167 -3.43 -13.77 0.82
CA ILE A 167 -2.60 -13.98 -0.35
C ILE A 167 -3.27 -14.92 -1.35
N GLN A 168 -3.89 -16.01 -0.90
CA GLN A 168 -4.57 -16.94 -1.81
C GLN A 168 -5.77 -16.31 -2.53
N ILE A 169 -6.55 -15.49 -1.85
CA ILE A 169 -7.71 -14.81 -2.45
C ILE A 169 -7.26 -13.70 -3.41
N LEU A 170 -6.27 -12.91 -3.03
CA LEU A 170 -5.86 -11.72 -3.78
C LEU A 170 -4.80 -11.99 -4.85
N LYS A 171 -4.17 -13.18 -4.85
CA LYS A 171 -3.08 -13.56 -5.76
C LYS A 171 -3.26 -13.09 -7.22
N PRO A 172 -4.43 -13.21 -7.88
CA PRO A 172 -4.59 -12.80 -9.28
C PRO A 172 -4.46 -11.29 -9.50
N TYR A 173 -4.55 -10.50 -8.43
CA TYR A 173 -4.64 -9.04 -8.49
C TYR A 173 -3.46 -8.33 -7.83
N ILE A 174 -2.62 -9.03 -7.05
CA ILE A 174 -1.47 -8.44 -6.36
C ILE A 174 -0.43 -8.01 -7.38
N THR A 175 -0.01 -6.75 -7.30
CA THR A 175 1.05 -6.15 -8.11
C THR A 175 2.16 -5.52 -7.28
N HIS A 176 1.89 -5.31 -5.98
CA HIS A 176 2.82 -4.73 -5.03
C HIS A 176 2.59 -5.33 -3.63
N LEU A 177 3.66 -5.52 -2.89
CA LEU A 177 3.65 -6.11 -1.56
C LEU A 177 4.36 -5.21 -0.56
N HIS A 178 3.75 -5.07 0.61
CA HIS A 178 4.39 -4.47 1.77
C HIS A 178 4.53 -5.49 2.90
N PHE A 179 5.49 -5.26 3.78
CA PHE A 179 5.47 -5.81 5.12
C PHE A 179 5.76 -4.74 6.14
N GLY A 180 4.93 -4.70 7.13
CA GLY A 180 4.97 -3.75 8.22
C GLY A 180 4.36 -4.35 9.47
N ASN A 181 4.05 -3.51 10.43
CA ASN A 181 3.52 -3.91 11.71
C ASN A 181 2.36 -3.02 12.14
N ALA A 182 1.48 -3.53 12.99
CA ALA A 182 0.37 -2.78 13.56
C ALA A 182 0.19 -3.13 15.05
N VAL A 183 -0.44 -2.24 15.79
CA VAL A 183 -0.90 -2.49 17.16
C VAL A 183 -2.41 -2.49 17.17
N VAL A 184 -3.01 -3.67 17.36
CA VAL A 184 -4.47 -3.83 17.41
C VAL A 184 -5.05 -3.75 18.83
N LYS A 185 -4.20 -3.68 19.85
CA LYS A 185 -4.60 -3.56 21.25
C LYS A 185 -4.92 -2.11 21.60
N LYS A 186 -6.19 -1.83 21.86
CA LYS A 186 -6.68 -0.48 22.26
C LYS A 186 -5.95 0.04 23.50
N GLY A 187 -5.63 1.32 23.47
CA GLY A 187 -4.96 2.01 24.59
C GLY A 187 -3.43 1.94 24.56
N CYS A 188 -2.83 1.19 23.63
CA CYS A 188 -1.40 1.20 23.41
C CYS A 188 -0.97 2.42 22.57
N GLN A 189 0.29 2.87 22.74
CA GLN A 189 0.82 4.08 22.11
C GLN A 189 0.71 4.07 20.57
N ALA A 190 1.02 2.95 19.93
CA ALA A 190 1.00 2.80 18.48
C ALA A 190 -0.29 2.13 17.96
N TYR A 191 -1.42 2.24 18.70
CA TYR A 191 -2.69 1.64 18.28
C TYR A 191 -3.13 2.18 16.91
N GLY A 192 -3.58 1.26 16.06
CA GLY A 192 -4.04 1.53 14.70
C GLY A 192 -2.97 1.26 13.65
N ASP A 193 -3.15 1.86 12.51
CA ASP A 193 -2.29 1.77 11.34
C ASP A 193 -1.14 2.81 11.42
N LYS A 194 -0.17 2.51 12.26
CA LYS A 194 0.98 3.40 12.54
C LYS A 194 2.33 2.81 12.18
N HIS A 195 2.34 1.63 11.62
CA HIS A 195 3.54 0.93 11.15
C HIS A 195 4.75 1.01 12.09
N PRO A 196 4.60 0.68 13.41
CA PRO A 196 5.76 0.64 14.29
C PRO A 196 6.75 -0.42 13.82
N ARG A 197 8.01 -0.33 14.23
CA ARG A 197 9.02 -1.34 13.92
C ARG A 197 8.55 -2.75 14.27
N MET A 198 9.02 -3.75 13.55
CA MET A 198 8.79 -5.16 13.88
C MET A 198 9.25 -5.46 15.32
N GLY A 199 8.45 -6.24 16.05
CA GLY A 199 8.68 -6.51 17.48
C GLY A 199 8.47 -5.31 18.41
N TYR A 200 7.71 -4.30 17.98
CA TYR A 200 7.29 -3.22 18.89
C TYR A 200 6.39 -3.78 20.00
N PRO A 201 6.43 -3.23 21.23
CA PRO A 201 5.61 -3.73 22.34
C PRO A 201 4.12 -3.79 21.97
N GLU A 202 3.46 -4.92 22.29
CA GLU A 202 2.04 -5.17 22.02
C GLU A 202 1.64 -5.12 20.51
N SER A 203 2.61 -5.15 19.63
CA SER A 203 2.33 -5.22 18.17
C SER A 203 2.03 -6.64 17.71
N ALA A 204 1.46 -6.73 16.51
CA ALA A 204 0.97 -7.99 15.95
C ALA A 204 2.05 -8.78 15.22
N ASN A 205 3.03 -8.11 14.62
CA ASN A 205 4.01 -8.73 13.72
C ASN A 205 5.44 -8.64 14.26
N ASP A 206 6.15 -9.76 14.16
CA ASP A 206 7.58 -9.88 14.38
C ASP A 206 8.15 -10.94 13.41
N VAL A 207 9.33 -11.47 13.68
CA VAL A 207 10.00 -12.49 12.85
C VAL A 207 9.09 -13.65 12.51
N LYS A 208 8.30 -14.17 13.47
CA LYS A 208 7.42 -15.32 13.25
C LYS A 208 6.35 -15.06 12.20
N GLU A 209 5.64 -13.96 12.31
CA GLU A 209 4.57 -13.58 11.39
C GLU A 209 5.13 -13.25 10.00
N LEU A 210 6.33 -12.65 9.95
CA LEU A 210 7.02 -12.41 8.69
C LEU A 210 7.48 -13.73 8.02
N VAL A 211 7.95 -14.72 8.78
CA VAL A 211 8.25 -16.07 8.26
C VAL A 211 7.01 -16.70 7.64
N GLU A 212 5.87 -16.65 8.35
CA GLU A 212 4.60 -17.18 7.84
C GLU A 212 4.22 -16.48 6.51
N TYR A 213 4.31 -15.15 6.47
CA TYR A 213 4.01 -14.37 5.28
C TYR A 213 4.91 -14.74 4.08
N LEU A 214 6.23 -14.75 4.29
CA LEU A 214 7.20 -15.10 3.25
C LEU A 214 7.05 -16.56 2.78
N THR A 215 6.72 -17.47 3.69
CA THR A 215 6.46 -18.88 3.34
C THR A 215 5.24 -18.99 2.43
N VAL A 216 4.15 -18.28 2.74
CA VAL A 216 2.95 -18.24 1.89
C VAL A 216 3.26 -17.64 0.53
N LEU A 217 4.03 -16.54 0.47
CA LEU A 217 4.45 -15.94 -0.80
C LEU A 217 5.27 -16.91 -1.65
N LYS A 218 6.14 -17.71 -1.02
CA LYS A 218 6.92 -18.75 -1.68
C LYS A 218 6.02 -19.88 -2.21
N GLU A 219 5.13 -20.42 -1.37
CA GLU A 219 4.16 -21.47 -1.75
C GLU A 219 3.28 -21.03 -2.91
N GLU A 220 2.90 -19.75 -2.94
CA GLU A 220 2.08 -19.16 -3.99
C GLU A 220 2.88 -18.64 -5.20
N ASN A 221 4.19 -18.94 -5.25
CA ASN A 221 5.04 -18.73 -6.42
C ASN A 221 5.42 -17.25 -6.72
N PHE A 222 5.34 -16.37 -5.74
CA PHE A 222 5.68 -14.96 -5.94
C PHE A 222 7.18 -14.71 -6.17
N PHE A 223 8.06 -15.63 -5.74
CA PHE A 223 9.52 -15.48 -5.87
C PHE A 223 10.11 -16.09 -7.14
N ASN A 224 9.29 -16.69 -8.00
CA ASN A 224 9.74 -17.38 -9.23
C ASN A 224 9.52 -16.54 -10.50
N SER A 225 9.35 -15.22 -10.37
CA SER A 225 9.12 -14.32 -11.51
C SER A 225 10.45 -13.82 -12.09
N GLU A 226 10.53 -13.71 -13.42
CA GLU A 226 11.64 -13.00 -14.09
C GLU A 226 11.59 -11.49 -13.78
N GLU A 227 10.39 -10.97 -13.50
CA GLU A 227 10.17 -9.61 -13.01
C GLU A 227 9.52 -9.68 -11.63
N PRO A 228 10.33 -9.74 -10.55
CA PRO A 228 9.80 -9.85 -9.20
C PRO A 228 8.98 -8.61 -8.82
N LEU A 229 7.91 -8.83 -8.07
CA LEU A 229 7.16 -7.74 -7.45
C LEU A 229 8.04 -7.00 -6.45
N VAL A 230 7.72 -5.73 -6.23
CA VAL A 230 8.32 -4.99 -5.12
C VAL A 230 7.73 -5.52 -3.82
N LEU A 231 8.59 -5.76 -2.84
CA LEU A 231 8.27 -6.01 -1.45
C LEU A 231 8.90 -4.90 -0.62
N SER A 232 8.13 -3.89 -0.27
CA SER A 232 8.59 -2.75 0.51
C SER A 232 8.48 -3.02 2.01
N MET A 233 9.39 -2.40 2.77
CA MET A 233 9.32 -2.35 4.22
C MET A 233 8.66 -1.04 4.63
N GLU A 234 7.49 -1.11 5.25
CA GLU A 234 6.82 0.07 5.78
C GLU A 234 7.02 0.18 7.28
N VAL A 235 7.66 1.25 7.72
CA VAL A 235 7.95 1.49 9.13
C VAL A 235 7.98 2.97 9.45
N THR A 236 7.33 3.34 10.57
CA THR A 236 7.31 4.69 11.12
C THR A 236 7.96 4.71 12.50
N LEU A 237 8.71 5.76 12.78
CA LEU A 237 9.30 5.97 14.11
C LEU A 237 8.21 6.30 15.14
N ILE A 238 8.25 5.65 16.29
CA ILE A 238 7.32 5.90 17.40
C ILE A 238 8.06 6.57 18.55
N GLY A 239 7.64 7.79 18.90
CA GLY A 239 8.25 8.55 20.00
C GLY A 239 9.63 9.07 19.63
N ASP A 240 10.63 8.69 20.41
CA ASP A 240 12.03 9.11 20.31
C ASP A 240 12.95 8.02 19.70
N GLU A 241 12.38 7.10 18.92
CA GLU A 241 13.14 6.05 18.26
C GLU A 241 14.12 6.65 17.23
N ASP A 242 15.33 6.08 17.18
CA ASP A 242 16.39 6.45 16.24
C ASP A 242 16.18 5.77 14.89
N GLU A 243 16.18 6.56 13.82
CA GLU A 243 15.88 6.08 12.45
C GLU A 243 16.88 5.05 11.93
N GLU A 244 18.18 5.21 12.21
CA GLU A 244 19.20 4.27 11.75
C GLU A 244 19.08 2.93 12.50
N ILE A 245 18.76 2.99 13.80
CA ILE A 245 18.55 1.79 14.62
C ILE A 245 17.29 1.05 14.15
N VAL A 246 16.19 1.75 13.91
CA VAL A 246 14.94 1.16 13.41
C VAL A 246 15.13 0.55 12.03
N LEU A 247 15.79 1.26 11.11
CA LEU A 247 16.12 0.72 9.79
C LEU A 247 17.01 -0.53 9.89
N ALA A 248 18.03 -0.50 10.75
CA ALA A 248 18.88 -1.66 11.00
C ALA A 248 18.12 -2.84 11.64
N ASN A 249 17.14 -2.56 12.53
CA ASN A 249 16.26 -3.58 13.09
C ASN A 249 15.43 -4.24 11.97
N THR A 250 14.80 -3.45 11.11
CA THR A 250 13.97 -3.95 10.01
C THR A 250 14.76 -4.86 9.06
N LYS A 251 15.99 -4.46 8.69
CA LYS A 251 16.91 -5.31 7.92
C LYS A 251 17.25 -6.63 8.63
N ARG A 252 17.51 -6.58 9.94
CA ARG A 252 17.80 -7.80 10.72
C ARG A 252 16.60 -8.73 10.82
N VAL A 253 15.40 -8.18 10.99
CA VAL A 253 14.17 -8.97 11.05
C VAL A 253 13.91 -9.65 9.72
N LEU A 254 14.02 -8.92 8.60
CA LEU A 254 13.87 -9.50 7.26
C LEU A 254 14.89 -10.63 7.02
N ASN A 255 16.17 -10.40 7.29
CA ASN A 255 17.23 -11.41 7.10
C ASN A 255 16.98 -12.66 7.96
N ARG A 256 16.52 -12.49 9.21
CA ARG A 256 16.18 -13.63 10.09
C ARG A 256 14.98 -14.39 9.57
N ALA A 257 13.93 -13.68 9.18
CA ALA A 257 12.73 -14.33 8.65
C ALA A 257 13.05 -15.09 7.37
N TRP A 258 13.78 -14.47 6.44
CA TRP A 258 14.20 -15.11 5.18
C TRP A 258 15.02 -16.39 5.41
N ALA A 259 15.94 -16.37 6.38
CA ALA A 259 16.76 -17.54 6.72
C ALA A 259 15.97 -18.69 7.36
N LEU A 260 14.73 -18.46 7.79
CA LEU A 260 13.83 -19.46 8.39
C LEU A 260 12.75 -19.95 7.44
N VAL A 261 12.63 -19.37 6.25
CA VAL A 261 11.73 -19.89 5.21
C VAL A 261 12.34 -21.16 4.65
N GLU A 262 11.68 -22.29 4.90
CA GLU A 262 12.15 -23.62 4.44
C GLU A 262 12.19 -23.72 2.90
N ASP A 263 13.13 -24.52 2.38
CA ASP A 263 13.33 -24.75 0.94
C ASP A 263 12.21 -25.59 0.29
#